data_d2a853a904760e41d7959344b97ffdfc
#
_entry.id   d2a853a904760e41d7959344b97ffdfc
#
_cell.length_a   1.000
_cell.length_b   1.000
_cell.length_c   1.000
_cell.angle_alpha   90.00
_cell.angle_beta   90.00
_cell.angle_gamma   90.00
#
_symmetry.space_group_name_H-M   'P 1'
#
loop_
_entity.id
_entity.type
_entity.pdbx_description
1 polymer ?
#
loop_
_entity_poly.entity_id
_entity_poly.type
_entity_poly.pdbx_seq_one_letter_code
_entity_poly.pdbx_strand_id
1 'polypeptide(L)'
;MRPEGRCAELEPAPERADAVGEVDERRVVGAAVVVDLDGVLSDAASRQHYLEAPRRDWRAFFDACGDDPVIEEVKVLLDLLDLSLAIVLLTARPERVHLLTEAWLHRYKIRWDVLVMRPWGDFEVSRDFKQFSVEELRRYGFELRLAIEDDRRNVEMFRAEGIPCIYFHSGYYD
;
A
#
# COMPACT_ATOMS: atom_id res chain seq x y z
N MET A 1 19.71 -10.84 -53.66
CA MET A 1 19.54 -9.55 -53.00
C MET A 1 18.53 -9.73 -51.88
N ARG A 2 18.98 -9.87 -50.63
CA ARG A 2 18.15 -10.07 -49.45
C ARG A 2 17.96 -8.71 -48.78
N PRO A 3 16.75 -8.32 -48.34
CA PRO A 3 16.60 -7.09 -47.59
C PRO A 3 17.12 -7.28 -46.15
N GLU A 4 17.96 -6.34 -45.75
CA GLU A 4 18.47 -6.21 -44.39
C GLU A 4 17.37 -5.86 -43.44
N GLY A 5 17.13 -6.73 -42.42
CA GLY A 5 16.23 -6.47 -41.34
C GLY A 5 16.79 -5.38 -40.43
N ARG A 6 16.06 -4.26 -40.30
CA ARG A 6 16.31 -3.27 -39.24
C ARG A 6 16.03 -3.91 -37.89
N CYS A 7 17.05 -3.95 -37.03
CA CYS A 7 16.83 -4.12 -35.61
C CYS A 7 15.96 -2.97 -35.11
N ALA A 8 14.79 -3.29 -34.60
CA ALA A 8 14.01 -2.34 -33.82
C ALA A 8 14.78 -2.09 -32.52
N GLU A 9 15.25 -0.86 -32.34
CA GLU A 9 15.73 -0.40 -31.04
C GLU A 9 14.56 -0.48 -30.06
N LEU A 10 14.72 -1.33 -29.04
CA LEU A 10 13.82 -1.37 -27.89
C LEU A 10 13.93 -0.02 -27.17
N GLU A 11 12.86 0.76 -27.19
CA GLU A 11 12.77 1.94 -26.33
C GLU A 11 12.98 1.49 -24.86
N PRO A 12 13.75 2.25 -24.06
CA PRO A 12 13.90 1.94 -22.64
C PRO A 12 12.52 2.00 -21.98
N ALA A 13 12.26 1.05 -21.11
CA ALA A 13 11.04 1.05 -20.30
C ALA A 13 10.93 2.39 -19.57
N PRO A 14 9.72 2.98 -19.44
CA PRO A 14 9.54 4.23 -18.73
C PRO A 14 10.09 4.10 -17.30
N GLU A 15 10.93 5.06 -16.89
CA GLU A 15 11.37 5.17 -15.50
C GLU A 15 10.13 5.14 -14.60
N ARG A 16 10.14 4.26 -13.60
CA ARG A 16 9.04 4.17 -12.64
C ARG A 16 8.87 5.52 -11.96
N ALA A 17 7.68 6.08 -12.02
CA ALA A 17 7.32 7.23 -11.20
C ALA A 17 7.46 6.83 -9.72
N ASP A 18 8.03 7.71 -8.91
CA ASP A 18 8.21 7.49 -7.47
C ASP A 18 6.84 7.19 -6.84
N ALA A 19 6.71 6.01 -6.22
CA ALA A 19 5.45 5.57 -5.59
C ALA A 19 5.16 6.36 -4.29
N VAL A 20 6.18 7.02 -3.75
CA VAL A 20 6.07 7.90 -2.59
C VAL A 20 5.75 9.31 -3.12
N GLY A 21 4.49 9.73 -3.04
CA GLY A 21 4.07 11.10 -3.37
C GLY A 21 4.88 12.15 -2.60
N GLU A 22 4.75 13.45 -2.98
CA GLU A 22 5.50 14.53 -2.33
C GLU A 22 5.48 14.41 -0.80
N VAL A 23 6.62 13.96 -0.25
CA VAL A 23 6.84 13.96 1.20
C VAL A 23 7.08 15.43 1.58
N ASP A 24 6.16 16.00 2.37
CA ASP A 24 6.38 17.33 2.93
C ASP A 24 7.72 17.34 3.69
N GLU A 25 8.68 18.15 3.23
CA GLU A 25 10.05 18.26 3.79
C GLU A 25 10.08 18.58 5.30
N ARG A 26 8.92 18.91 5.91
CA ARG A 26 8.77 19.14 7.35
C ARG A 26 8.32 17.89 8.13
N ARG A 27 8.09 16.74 7.47
CA ARG A 27 7.63 15.52 8.13
C ARG A 27 8.77 14.77 8.79
N VAL A 28 8.43 14.17 9.90
CA VAL A 28 9.32 13.41 10.78
C VAL A 28 9.89 12.22 10.02
N VAL A 29 11.08 12.41 9.46
CA VAL A 29 11.92 11.33 8.96
C VAL A 29 12.52 10.64 10.19
N GLY A 30 12.39 9.32 10.31
CA GLY A 30 12.87 8.58 11.46
C GLY A 30 12.14 7.27 11.67
N ALA A 31 11.94 6.88 12.92
CA ALA A 31 11.27 5.63 13.26
C ALA A 31 9.81 5.64 12.76
N ALA A 32 9.41 4.60 12.03
CA ALA A 32 8.10 4.50 11.41
C ALA A 32 7.46 3.12 11.59
N VAL A 33 6.13 3.11 11.62
CA VAL A 33 5.29 1.92 11.55
C VAL A 33 4.58 1.90 10.20
N VAL A 34 4.67 0.79 9.50
CA VAL A 34 3.98 0.57 8.22
C VAL A 34 2.67 -0.16 8.46
N VAL A 35 1.58 0.33 7.91
CA VAL A 35 0.24 -0.25 8.12
C VAL A 35 -0.45 -0.41 6.76
N ASP A 36 -0.93 -1.62 6.47
CA ASP A 36 -1.80 -1.82 5.32
C ASP A 36 -3.21 -1.25 5.58
N LEU A 37 -3.97 -1.02 4.52
CA LEU A 37 -5.35 -0.54 4.63
C LEU A 37 -6.36 -1.68 4.56
N ASP A 38 -6.47 -2.36 3.42
CA ASP A 38 -7.53 -3.32 3.15
C ASP A 38 -7.33 -4.63 3.92
N GLY A 39 -8.20 -4.89 4.88
CA GLY A 39 -8.10 -6.06 5.77
C GLY A 39 -7.30 -5.81 7.04
N VAL A 40 -6.70 -4.62 7.20
CA VAL A 40 -5.98 -4.23 8.42
C VAL A 40 -6.67 -3.05 9.11
N LEU A 41 -6.74 -1.91 8.43
CA LEU A 41 -7.37 -0.71 8.98
C LEU A 41 -8.80 -0.51 8.45
N SER A 42 -9.05 -0.96 7.22
CA SER A 42 -10.31 -0.88 6.48
C SER A 42 -10.91 -2.27 6.32
N ASP A 43 -12.13 -2.48 6.81
CA ASP A 43 -12.85 -3.74 6.66
C ASP A 43 -13.43 -3.86 5.25
N ALA A 44 -12.72 -4.56 4.39
CA ALA A 44 -13.07 -4.76 3.00
C ALA A 44 -14.10 -5.90 2.76
N ALA A 45 -14.73 -6.45 3.81
CA ALA A 45 -15.64 -7.59 3.70
C ALA A 45 -16.79 -7.33 2.73
N SER A 46 -17.39 -6.13 2.79
CA SER A 46 -18.56 -5.76 1.98
C SER A 46 -18.31 -5.81 0.47
N ARG A 47 -17.04 -5.68 0.04
CA ARG A 47 -16.65 -5.63 -1.38
C ARG A 47 -15.89 -6.86 -1.88
N GLN A 48 -15.68 -7.88 -1.02
CA GLN A 48 -15.04 -9.14 -1.44
C GLN A 48 -15.81 -9.84 -2.58
N HIS A 49 -17.13 -9.71 -2.63
CA HIS A 49 -17.95 -10.28 -3.68
C HIS A 49 -17.52 -9.86 -5.11
N TYR A 50 -16.87 -8.70 -5.29
CA TYR A 50 -16.31 -8.30 -6.58
C TYR A 50 -15.13 -9.19 -7.02
N LEU A 51 -14.47 -9.87 -6.06
CA LEU A 51 -13.31 -10.73 -6.31
C LEU A 51 -13.66 -12.23 -6.35
N GLU A 52 -14.88 -12.61 -5.94
CA GLU A 52 -15.35 -14.01 -5.90
C GLU A 52 -15.85 -14.51 -7.25
N ALA A 53 -16.23 -13.64 -8.16
CA ALA A 53 -16.78 -14.01 -9.46
C ALA A 53 -15.72 -14.69 -10.34
N PRO A 54 -16.11 -15.48 -11.37
CA PRO A 54 -15.16 -16.11 -12.29
C PRO A 54 -14.22 -15.11 -12.94
N ARG A 55 -14.62 -13.84 -12.98
CA ARG A 55 -13.82 -12.70 -13.46
C ARG A 55 -13.80 -11.64 -12.38
N ARG A 56 -12.66 -11.47 -11.71
CA ARG A 56 -12.44 -10.47 -10.68
C ARG A 56 -12.62 -9.06 -11.23
N ASP A 57 -13.48 -8.27 -10.61
CA ASP A 57 -13.67 -6.85 -10.92
C ASP A 57 -12.90 -5.97 -9.93
N TRP A 58 -11.59 -5.87 -10.15
CA TRP A 58 -10.72 -5.03 -9.34
C TRP A 58 -11.11 -3.56 -9.38
N ARG A 59 -11.73 -3.10 -10.49
CA ARG A 59 -12.15 -1.72 -10.60
C ARG A 59 -13.28 -1.43 -9.63
N ALA A 60 -14.36 -2.20 -9.67
CA ALA A 60 -15.48 -2.05 -8.75
C ALA A 60 -15.05 -2.26 -7.30
N PHE A 61 -14.15 -3.23 -7.05
CA PHE A 61 -13.58 -3.46 -5.72
C PHE A 61 -12.94 -2.21 -5.14
N PHE A 62 -12.07 -1.53 -5.89
CA PHE A 62 -11.42 -0.32 -5.38
C PHE A 62 -12.34 0.91 -5.39
N ASP A 63 -13.28 1.02 -6.34
CA ASP A 63 -14.22 2.14 -6.38
C ASP A 63 -15.15 2.19 -5.16
N ALA A 64 -15.39 1.05 -4.52
CA ALA A 64 -16.22 0.92 -3.32
C ALA A 64 -15.47 1.16 -1.99
N CYS A 65 -14.15 1.39 -2.00
CA CYS A 65 -13.33 1.44 -0.78
C CYS A 65 -13.64 2.61 0.18
N GLY A 66 -14.36 3.63 -0.30
CA GLY A 66 -14.73 4.78 0.51
C GLY A 66 -15.84 4.50 1.54
N ASP A 67 -16.55 3.38 1.41
CA ASP A 67 -17.69 3.03 2.26
C ASP A 67 -17.35 1.95 3.31
N ASP A 68 -16.11 1.47 3.33
CA ASP A 68 -15.68 0.44 4.28
C ASP A 68 -15.82 0.93 5.73
N PRO A 69 -16.23 0.06 6.66
CA PRO A 69 -16.06 0.33 8.09
C PRO A 69 -14.56 0.37 8.45
N VAL A 70 -14.23 1.13 9.49
CA VAL A 70 -12.89 1.07 10.09
C VAL A 70 -12.79 -0.14 11.02
N ILE A 71 -11.63 -0.76 11.07
CA ILE A 71 -11.30 -1.79 12.06
C ILE A 71 -10.83 -1.06 13.32
N GLU A 72 -11.74 -0.93 14.30
CA GLU A 72 -11.56 -0.10 15.50
C GLU A 72 -10.33 -0.52 16.32
N GLU A 73 -10.01 -1.81 16.39
CA GLU A 73 -8.85 -2.32 17.14
C GLU A 73 -7.54 -1.75 16.58
N VAL A 74 -7.42 -1.70 15.26
CA VAL A 74 -6.21 -1.15 14.61
C VAL A 74 -6.19 0.36 14.73
N LYS A 75 -7.34 1.03 14.58
CA LYS A 75 -7.44 2.48 14.81
C LYS A 75 -7.00 2.86 16.22
N VAL A 76 -7.51 2.17 17.24
CA VAL A 76 -7.11 2.39 18.64
C VAL A 76 -5.61 2.12 18.84
N LEU A 77 -5.06 1.08 18.20
CA LEU A 77 -3.63 0.82 18.25
C LEU A 77 -2.82 2.00 17.72
N LEU A 78 -3.22 2.58 16.56
CA LEU A 78 -2.56 3.75 15.99
C LEU A 78 -2.62 4.98 16.90
N ASP A 79 -3.78 5.18 17.56
CA ASP A 79 -3.98 6.30 18.49
C ASP A 79 -3.10 6.16 19.77
N LEU A 80 -2.72 4.93 20.13
CA LEU A 80 -1.85 4.64 21.28
C LEU A 80 -0.35 4.69 20.96
N LEU A 81 0.04 4.75 19.68
CA LEU A 81 1.44 4.87 19.29
C LEU A 81 2.01 6.24 19.69
N ASP A 82 3.27 6.24 20.09
CA ASP A 82 3.99 7.48 20.40
C ASP A 82 3.93 8.46 19.22
N LEU A 83 3.74 9.75 19.51
CA LEU A 83 3.60 10.78 18.49
C LEU A 83 4.90 11.05 17.70
N SER A 84 6.05 10.59 18.20
CA SER A 84 7.33 10.66 17.48
C SER A 84 7.47 9.59 16.40
N LEU A 85 6.62 8.54 16.42
CA LEU A 85 6.60 7.52 15.38
C LEU A 85 5.80 8.00 14.18
N ALA A 86 6.42 7.97 13.00
CA ALA A 86 5.70 8.19 11.75
C ALA A 86 4.78 6.98 11.44
N ILE A 87 3.57 7.26 10.98
CA ILE A 87 2.66 6.24 10.47
C ILE A 87 2.65 6.29 8.95
N VAL A 88 3.16 5.23 8.33
CA VAL A 88 3.16 5.05 6.89
C VAL A 88 2.04 4.09 6.51
N LEU A 89 1.03 4.61 5.82
CA LEU A 89 0.00 3.77 5.21
C LEU A 89 0.50 3.30 3.84
N LEU A 90 0.71 1.98 3.68
CA LEU A 90 1.23 1.37 2.46
C LEU A 90 0.20 0.39 1.89
N THR A 91 -0.52 0.80 0.85
CA THR A 91 -1.64 0.06 0.31
C THR A 91 -1.52 -0.25 -1.18
N ALA A 92 -2.02 -1.41 -1.60
CA ALA A 92 -2.16 -1.77 -3.01
C ALA A 92 -3.33 -1.06 -3.73
N ARG A 93 -4.07 -0.20 -3.05
CA ARG A 93 -5.08 0.66 -3.69
C ARG A 93 -4.41 1.52 -4.77
N PRO A 94 -4.98 1.62 -5.97
CA PRO A 94 -4.42 2.46 -7.02
C PRO A 94 -4.64 3.96 -6.73
N GLU A 95 -3.73 4.81 -7.17
CA GLU A 95 -3.78 6.27 -7.00
C GLU A 95 -5.10 6.89 -7.50
N ARG A 96 -5.77 6.28 -8.47
CA ARG A 96 -7.07 6.77 -8.97
C ARG A 96 -8.16 6.87 -7.89
N VAL A 97 -8.01 6.15 -6.77
CA VAL A 97 -8.90 6.24 -5.60
C VAL A 97 -8.28 7.01 -4.44
N HIS A 98 -7.23 7.80 -4.69
CA HIS A 98 -6.53 8.57 -3.67
C HIS A 98 -7.49 9.50 -2.89
N LEU A 99 -8.24 10.35 -3.58
CA LEU A 99 -9.19 11.27 -2.93
C LEU A 99 -10.25 10.55 -2.10
N LEU A 100 -10.69 9.37 -2.57
CA LEU A 100 -11.65 8.54 -1.85
C LEU A 100 -11.03 7.97 -0.57
N THR A 101 -9.78 7.53 -0.66
CA THR A 101 -9.03 7.00 0.48
C THR A 101 -8.75 8.09 1.51
N GLU A 102 -8.30 9.28 1.09
CA GLU A 102 -8.10 10.42 2.01
C GLU A 102 -9.39 10.84 2.69
N ALA A 103 -10.50 10.96 1.95
CA ALA A 103 -11.81 11.30 2.51
C ALA A 103 -12.24 10.26 3.57
N TRP A 104 -11.93 8.99 3.35
CA TRP A 104 -12.18 7.91 4.29
C TRP A 104 -11.31 8.06 5.55
N LEU A 105 -10.00 8.30 5.40
CA LEU A 105 -9.06 8.53 6.51
C LEU A 105 -9.51 9.73 7.37
N HIS A 106 -9.92 10.82 6.74
CA HIS A 106 -10.43 12.00 7.45
C HIS A 106 -11.75 11.73 8.17
N ARG A 107 -12.68 10.97 7.56
CA ARG A 107 -13.98 10.60 8.17
C ARG A 107 -13.76 9.88 9.49
N TYR A 108 -12.84 8.93 9.53
CA TYR A 108 -12.54 8.14 10.73
C TYR A 108 -11.46 8.77 11.63
N LYS A 109 -10.96 9.98 11.28
CA LYS A 109 -9.93 10.70 12.03
C LYS A 109 -8.68 9.86 12.26
N ILE A 110 -8.27 9.09 11.25
CA ILE A 110 -7.07 8.28 11.32
C ILE A 110 -5.84 9.20 11.33
N ARG A 111 -4.90 8.94 12.23
CA ARG A 111 -3.58 9.57 12.22
C ARG A 111 -2.70 8.86 11.18
N TRP A 112 -2.11 9.62 10.29
CA TRP A 112 -1.12 9.13 9.33
C TRP A 112 -0.19 10.28 8.90
N ASP A 113 1.03 9.92 8.47
CA ASP A 113 2.06 10.86 8.05
C ASP A 113 2.39 10.70 6.56
N VAL A 114 2.38 9.48 6.05
CA VAL A 114 2.65 9.16 4.64
C VAL A 114 1.61 8.18 4.14
N LEU A 115 1.07 8.43 2.95
CA LEU A 115 0.19 7.50 2.24
C LEU A 115 0.89 7.09 0.94
N VAL A 116 1.24 5.81 0.84
CA VAL A 116 1.84 5.20 -0.34
C VAL A 116 0.80 4.35 -1.03
N MET A 117 0.47 4.70 -2.25
CA MET A 117 -0.52 4.02 -3.08
C MET A 117 0.13 3.51 -4.36
N ARG A 118 -0.49 2.49 -4.97
CA ARG A 118 0.02 1.93 -6.22
C ARG A 118 -0.12 2.94 -7.37
N PRO A 119 0.96 3.24 -8.13
CA PRO A 119 0.91 4.14 -9.27
C PRO A 119 -0.12 3.71 -10.33
N TRP A 120 -0.63 4.68 -11.08
CA TRP A 120 -1.54 4.41 -12.18
C TRP A 120 -0.85 3.56 -13.26
N GLY A 121 -1.53 2.49 -13.69
CA GLY A 121 -1.00 1.59 -14.72
C GLY A 121 -0.03 0.52 -14.21
N ASP A 122 0.29 0.52 -12.92
CA ASP A 122 1.04 -0.56 -12.30
C ASP A 122 0.10 -1.74 -11.99
N PHE A 123 0.40 -2.89 -12.61
CA PHE A 123 -0.33 -4.16 -12.43
C PHE A 123 0.53 -5.22 -11.74
N GLU A 124 1.64 -4.82 -11.14
CA GLU A 124 2.50 -5.74 -10.41
C GLU A 124 1.78 -6.42 -9.24
N VAL A 125 2.32 -7.54 -8.81
CA VAL A 125 1.82 -8.23 -7.61
C VAL A 125 2.00 -7.30 -6.40
N SER A 126 1.03 -7.28 -5.49
CA SER A 126 1.05 -6.42 -4.29
C SER A 126 2.37 -6.53 -3.51
N ARG A 127 2.93 -7.73 -3.40
CA ARG A 127 4.21 -7.99 -2.74
C ARG A 127 5.36 -7.21 -3.35
N ASP A 128 5.50 -7.24 -4.69
CA ASP A 128 6.63 -6.63 -5.38
C ASP A 128 6.55 -5.10 -5.34
N PHE A 129 5.33 -4.55 -5.47
CA PHE A 129 5.06 -3.14 -5.24
C PHE A 129 5.44 -2.72 -3.81
N LYS A 130 4.99 -3.46 -2.78
CA LYS A 130 5.29 -3.13 -1.38
C LYS A 130 6.78 -3.28 -1.07
N GLN A 131 7.46 -4.26 -1.65
CA GLN A 131 8.92 -4.41 -1.49
C GLN A 131 9.67 -3.21 -2.07
N PHE A 132 9.33 -2.77 -3.27
CA PHE A 132 9.90 -1.58 -3.88
C PHE A 132 9.64 -0.33 -3.00
N SER A 133 8.42 -0.17 -2.50
CA SER A 133 8.06 0.94 -1.61
C SER A 133 8.86 0.95 -0.30
N VAL A 134 9.18 -0.23 0.26
CA VAL A 134 10.06 -0.36 1.44
C VAL A 134 11.44 0.20 1.15
N GLU A 135 12.02 -0.13 -0.02
CA GLU A 135 13.32 0.40 -0.42
C GLU A 135 13.30 1.93 -0.58
N GLU A 136 12.24 2.47 -1.18
CA GLU A 136 12.06 3.91 -1.36
C GLU A 136 11.92 4.62 -0.01
N LEU A 137 11.05 4.14 0.87
CA LEU A 137 10.87 4.71 2.21
C LEU A 137 12.21 4.78 2.98
N ARG A 138 13.04 3.74 2.86
CA ARG A 138 14.40 3.75 3.44
C ARG A 138 15.30 4.81 2.80
N ARG A 139 15.22 5.02 1.49
CA ARG A 139 15.98 6.08 0.79
C ARG A 139 15.55 7.48 1.26
N TYR A 140 14.26 7.66 1.57
CA TYR A 140 13.76 8.89 2.20
C TYR A 140 14.13 9.02 3.67
N GLY A 141 14.83 8.03 4.25
CA GLY A 141 15.38 8.07 5.61
C GLY A 141 14.43 7.54 6.69
N PHE A 142 13.35 6.83 6.33
CA PHE A 142 12.51 6.18 7.33
C PHE A 142 13.18 4.91 7.88
N GLU A 143 13.17 4.78 9.21
CA GLU A 143 13.54 3.55 9.91
C GLU A 143 12.28 2.71 10.16
N LEU A 144 11.98 1.77 9.29
CA LEU A 144 10.78 0.94 9.38
C LEU A 144 10.92 -0.06 10.52
N ARG A 145 10.27 0.22 11.65
CA ARG A 145 10.41 -0.53 12.91
C ARG A 145 9.43 -1.67 13.07
N LEU A 146 8.27 -1.57 12.43
CA LEU A 146 7.19 -2.55 12.51
C LEU A 146 6.32 -2.42 11.27
N ALA A 147 5.74 -3.55 10.81
CA ALA A 147 4.66 -3.56 9.83
C ALA A 147 3.43 -4.28 10.41
N ILE A 148 2.23 -3.93 9.92
CA ILE A 148 0.96 -4.62 10.19
C ILE A 148 0.32 -4.95 8.85
N GLU A 149 0.02 -6.23 8.61
CA GLU A 149 -0.33 -6.74 7.28
C GLU A 149 -1.23 -7.98 7.41
N ASP A 150 -2.18 -8.19 6.49
CA ASP A 150 -3.08 -9.33 6.47
C ASP A 150 -2.77 -10.39 5.40
N ASP A 151 -2.03 -10.03 4.35
CA ASP A 151 -1.55 -10.99 3.35
C ASP A 151 -0.24 -11.64 3.81
N ARG A 152 -0.26 -12.96 4.03
CA ARG A 152 0.92 -13.74 4.46
C ARG A 152 2.14 -13.55 3.56
N ARG A 153 1.93 -13.35 2.24
CA ARG A 153 3.02 -13.12 1.29
C ARG A 153 3.74 -11.80 1.56
N ASN A 154 2.98 -10.77 1.93
CA ASN A 154 3.52 -9.47 2.32
C ASN A 154 4.17 -9.54 3.71
N VAL A 155 3.58 -10.29 4.66
CA VAL A 155 4.21 -10.55 5.97
C VAL A 155 5.58 -11.20 5.82
N GLU A 156 5.69 -12.21 4.96
CA GLU A 156 6.96 -12.88 4.67
C GLU A 156 7.97 -11.91 4.02
N MET A 157 7.51 -11.06 3.11
CA MET A 157 8.33 -10.04 2.47
C MET A 157 8.87 -9.05 3.50
N PHE A 158 8.03 -8.46 4.36
CA PHE A 158 8.49 -7.54 5.40
C PHE A 158 9.52 -8.18 6.32
N ARG A 159 9.30 -9.43 6.73
CA ARG A 159 10.24 -10.17 7.58
C ARG A 159 11.57 -10.46 6.87
N ALA A 160 11.53 -10.79 5.57
CA ALA A 160 12.73 -10.97 4.75
C ALA A 160 13.53 -9.68 4.61
N GLU A 161 12.84 -8.53 4.59
CA GLU A 161 13.45 -7.20 4.62
C GLU A 161 13.97 -6.79 6.02
N GLY A 162 13.88 -7.68 7.01
CA GLY A 162 14.31 -7.41 8.39
C GLY A 162 13.35 -6.54 9.19
N ILE A 163 12.11 -6.35 8.72
CA ILE A 163 11.07 -5.58 9.41
C ILE A 163 10.16 -6.56 10.16
N PRO A 164 10.10 -6.52 11.50
CA PRO A 164 9.10 -7.26 12.25
C PRO A 164 7.70 -6.97 11.72
N CYS A 165 6.87 -8.00 11.54
CA CYS A 165 5.54 -7.83 10.99
C CYS A 165 4.49 -8.57 11.83
N ILE A 166 3.46 -7.83 12.28
CA ILE A 166 2.27 -8.38 12.89
C ILE A 166 1.36 -8.87 11.76
N TYR A 167 1.02 -10.15 11.79
CA TYR A 167 0.00 -10.70 10.92
C TYR A 167 -1.38 -10.42 11.51
N PHE A 168 -2.18 -9.65 10.81
CA PHE A 168 -3.58 -9.39 11.14
C PHE A 168 -4.47 -10.32 10.31
N HIS A 169 -5.26 -11.18 10.94
CA HIS A 169 -6.09 -12.16 10.23
C HIS A 169 -7.40 -11.52 9.76
N SER A 170 -7.47 -11.16 8.49
CA SER A 170 -8.67 -10.60 7.86
C SER A 170 -9.67 -11.66 7.37
N GLY A 171 -9.21 -12.87 7.10
CA GLY A 171 -9.99 -13.94 6.46
C GLY A 171 -10.11 -13.82 4.93
N TYR A 172 -9.40 -12.86 4.29
CA TYR A 172 -9.49 -12.65 2.83
C TYR A 172 -8.48 -13.47 2.03
N TYR A 173 -7.43 -13.98 2.68
CA TYR A 173 -6.29 -14.66 2.05
C TYR A 173 -6.07 -16.08 2.59
N ASP A 174 -7.13 -16.78 2.96
CA ASP A 174 -7.10 -18.19 3.42
C ASP A 174 -7.03 -19.20 2.27
#